data_bc72a0c2376406f5f9138482e5043858
#
_entry.id   bc72a0c2376406f5f9138482e5043858
#
_cell.length_a   1.000
_cell.length_b   1.000
_cell.length_c   1.000
_cell.angle_alpha   90.00
_cell.angle_beta   90.00
_cell.angle_gamma   90.00
#
_symmetry.space_group_name_H-M   'P 1'
#
loop_
_entity.id
_entity.type
_entity.pdbx_description
1 polymer ?
#
loop_
_entity_poly.entity_id
_entity_poly.type
_entity_poly.pdbx_seq_one_letter_code
_entity_poly.pdbx_strand_id
1 'polypeptide(L)'
;MAFRLKYLALLPLFVATTACQQPFNTNANDVATPVVQTQSVVVNNSWIEISRGALEFNVQKVQALLGDKSSLCAVLKGDAYGHDLSLVTPIMIENNVQFIGVTNNQELKTVRDLGFKGRLMRVRNATEQEMAQATQYDTEELIGNLAMAQRLNAIAKQQNKIIPIHLALNSAGMSRNGLEVSHAAGLNEAKQISELPQLKIVGIMSHYPEEDEAQIRKDLAKFKKGSQQVLAVTGIKREDVMLHVANTYATITVPESWLDMVRVGGIFYGDTVATNDYKRVMTLKSNIAAVNHYPKGNTVGYDRTYTLKRDSVLANIPVGYADGYRRVFSNTGHALINGQTVPVLGKTSMNTVMVDVTDLKQVSPGDEVVFFGKQGNAEITAEEVEDISGALFTEMSILWGATNKRVLVD
;
A
#
# COMPACT_ATOMS: atom_id res chain seq x y z
N MET A 1 -37.04 32.92 -22.02
CA MET A 1 -36.40 34.16 -21.53
C MET A 1 -34.90 34.03 -21.75
N ALA A 2 -34.39 34.69 -22.80
CA ALA A 2 -32.99 34.53 -23.24
C ALA A 2 -32.16 35.68 -22.68
N PHE A 3 -31.08 35.40 -21.98
CA PHE A 3 -30.09 36.40 -21.58
C PHE A 3 -28.92 36.37 -22.56
N ARG A 4 -28.77 37.49 -23.25
CA ARG A 4 -27.62 37.78 -24.12
C ARG A 4 -26.44 38.31 -23.28
N LEU A 5 -25.29 37.67 -23.33
CA LEU A 5 -24.02 38.23 -22.86
C LEU A 5 -23.43 39.19 -23.92
N LYS A 6 -23.14 40.44 -23.50
CA LYS A 6 -22.37 41.42 -24.30
C LYS A 6 -20.89 41.28 -23.95
N TYR A 7 -20.08 41.03 -24.95
CA TYR A 7 -18.62 41.14 -24.85
C TYR A 7 -18.21 42.61 -24.92
N LEU A 8 -17.44 43.08 -23.93
CA LEU A 8 -16.71 44.34 -23.94
C LEU A 8 -15.22 44.05 -24.23
N ALA A 9 -14.73 44.57 -25.34
CA ALA A 9 -13.32 44.52 -25.71
C ALA A 9 -12.55 45.61 -24.98
N LEU A 10 -11.49 45.27 -24.27
CA LEU A 10 -10.53 46.22 -23.70
C LEU A 10 -9.23 46.16 -24.52
N LEU A 11 -8.86 47.32 -25.11
CA LEU A 11 -7.58 47.58 -25.75
C LEU A 11 -6.47 47.70 -24.68
N PRO A 12 -5.24 47.27 -24.98
CA PRO A 12 -4.10 47.53 -24.09
C PRO A 12 -3.48 48.90 -24.30
N LEU A 13 -3.30 49.61 -23.21
CA LEU A 13 -2.57 50.90 -23.15
C LEU A 13 -1.08 50.61 -23.04
N PHE A 14 -0.31 51.00 -24.05
CA PHE A 14 1.17 51.02 -23.99
C PHE A 14 1.64 52.22 -23.18
N VAL A 15 2.32 52.02 -22.06
CA VAL A 15 3.12 53.04 -21.34
C VAL A 15 4.58 52.82 -21.65
N ALA A 16 5.15 53.78 -22.37
CA ALA A 16 6.59 53.84 -22.62
C ALA A 16 7.28 54.44 -21.39
N THR A 17 8.15 53.66 -20.73
CA THR A 17 9.05 54.21 -19.72
C THR A 17 10.45 54.38 -20.30
N THR A 18 10.90 55.65 -20.35
CA THR A 18 12.24 56.09 -20.70
C THR A 18 13.24 55.60 -19.62
N ALA A 19 14.20 54.79 -20.03
CA ALA A 19 15.30 54.36 -19.18
C ALA A 19 16.41 55.44 -19.14
N CYS A 20 16.72 55.92 -17.94
CA CYS A 20 17.90 56.72 -17.65
C CYS A 20 19.10 55.76 -17.52
N GLN A 21 20.05 55.86 -18.44
CA GLN A 21 21.34 55.17 -18.35
C GLN A 21 22.31 55.94 -17.42
N GLN A 22 22.78 55.29 -16.37
CA GLN A 22 23.97 55.68 -15.63
C GLN A 22 25.17 54.79 -16.01
N PRO A 23 26.41 55.29 -16.06
CA PRO A 23 27.56 54.52 -16.51
C PRO A 23 28.06 53.57 -15.44
N PHE A 24 28.30 52.32 -15.83
CA PHE A 24 28.94 51.29 -15.02
C PHE A 24 30.43 51.59 -14.87
N ASN A 25 30.86 51.69 -13.62
CA ASN A 25 32.29 51.73 -13.25
C ASN A 25 32.74 50.27 -13.02
N THR A 26 33.57 49.73 -13.90
CA THR A 26 34.15 48.39 -13.79
C THR A 26 35.40 48.45 -12.92
N ASN A 27 35.31 47.99 -11.66
CA ASN A 27 36.44 47.49 -10.91
C ASN A 27 36.40 45.96 -10.88
N ALA A 28 37.28 45.36 -11.67
CA ALA A 28 37.56 43.94 -11.62
C ALA A 28 38.33 43.62 -10.33
N ASN A 29 37.75 42.78 -9.48
CA ASN A 29 38.39 41.84 -8.54
C ASN A 29 37.40 41.43 -7.40
N ASP A 30 36.23 40.96 -7.78
CA ASP A 30 35.42 40.14 -6.85
C ASP A 30 35.33 38.73 -7.43
N VAL A 31 36.19 37.85 -6.94
CA VAL A 31 36.03 36.40 -7.12
C VAL A 31 34.78 36.01 -6.36
N ALA A 32 33.67 35.86 -7.08
CA ALA A 32 32.44 35.37 -6.54
C ALA A 32 32.70 33.93 -6.03
N THR A 33 32.75 33.75 -4.73
CA THR A 33 32.64 32.45 -4.08
C THR A 33 31.34 31.80 -4.56
N PRO A 34 31.37 30.56 -5.05
CA PRO A 34 30.14 29.90 -5.45
C PRO A 34 29.23 29.76 -4.22
N VAL A 35 28.10 30.45 -4.26
CA VAL A 35 26.99 30.19 -3.31
C VAL A 35 26.55 28.79 -3.58
N VAL A 36 27.01 27.84 -2.75
CA VAL A 36 26.44 26.51 -2.68
C VAL A 36 24.98 26.72 -2.24
N GLN A 37 24.07 26.68 -3.19
CA GLN A 37 22.64 26.55 -2.87
C GLN A 37 22.46 25.22 -2.12
N THR A 38 22.50 25.29 -0.80
CA THR A 38 21.96 24.23 0.03
C THR A 38 20.47 24.15 -0.34
N GLN A 39 20.08 23.11 -1.09
CA GLN A 39 18.68 22.80 -1.28
C GLN A 39 18.08 22.73 0.13
N SER A 40 17.16 23.66 0.43
CA SER A 40 16.45 23.65 1.69
C SER A 40 15.65 22.36 1.74
N VAL A 41 16.02 21.45 2.64
CA VAL A 41 15.26 20.23 2.89
C VAL A 41 13.88 20.66 3.36
N VAL A 42 12.84 20.34 2.58
CA VAL A 42 11.46 20.61 2.99
C VAL A 42 11.16 19.72 4.19
N VAL A 43 10.91 20.34 5.35
CA VAL A 43 10.51 19.67 6.57
C VAL A 43 9.04 19.30 6.45
N ASN A 44 8.71 18.02 6.62
CA ASN A 44 7.32 17.58 6.61
C ASN A 44 6.70 17.75 8.01
N ASN A 45 5.40 18.07 8.03
CA ASN A 45 4.61 18.15 9.27
C ASN A 45 4.38 16.78 9.92
N SER A 46 4.32 15.73 9.09
CA SER A 46 4.23 14.33 9.51
C SER A 46 4.97 13.44 8.51
N TRP A 47 5.36 12.27 8.96
CA TRP A 47 6.05 11.29 8.12
C TRP A 47 5.81 9.88 8.64
N ILE A 48 6.12 8.91 7.78
CA ILE A 48 6.10 7.50 8.13
C ILE A 48 7.52 6.97 8.09
N GLU A 49 7.93 6.34 9.17
CA GLU A 49 9.15 5.54 9.21
C GLU A 49 8.83 4.09 8.82
N ILE A 50 9.62 3.55 7.88
CA ILE A 50 9.57 2.16 7.44
C ILE A 50 10.84 1.48 7.94
N SER A 51 10.72 0.55 8.89
CA SER A 51 11.86 -0.18 9.43
C SER A 51 12.35 -1.23 8.45
N ARG A 52 13.57 -1.03 7.93
CA ARG A 52 14.27 -1.99 7.08
C ARG A 52 14.49 -3.31 7.81
N GLY A 53 15.05 -3.26 9.02
CA GLY A 53 15.36 -4.45 9.79
C GLY A 53 14.13 -5.26 10.17
N ALA A 54 12.97 -4.62 10.43
CA ALA A 54 11.72 -5.32 10.68
C ALA A 54 11.20 -6.03 9.41
N LEU A 55 11.27 -5.35 8.26
CA LEU A 55 10.85 -5.92 6.98
C LEU A 55 11.72 -7.11 6.56
N GLU A 56 13.05 -6.97 6.63
CA GLU A 56 14.00 -8.05 6.34
C GLU A 56 13.76 -9.27 7.24
N PHE A 57 13.60 -9.03 8.55
CA PHE A 57 13.28 -10.10 9.50
C PHE A 57 12.02 -10.87 9.08
N ASN A 58 10.95 -10.14 8.71
CA ASN A 58 9.69 -10.76 8.32
C ASN A 58 9.83 -11.57 7.02
N VAL A 59 10.53 -11.05 6.02
CA VAL A 59 10.81 -11.76 4.76
C VAL A 59 11.58 -13.04 5.01
N GLN A 60 12.70 -12.97 5.75
CA GLN A 60 13.54 -14.12 6.06
C GLN A 60 12.80 -15.16 6.89
N LYS A 61 11.94 -14.73 7.83
CA LYS A 61 11.12 -15.64 8.63
C LYS A 61 10.12 -16.41 7.78
N VAL A 62 9.48 -15.77 6.79
CA VAL A 62 8.59 -16.47 5.84
C VAL A 62 9.39 -17.45 4.97
N GLN A 63 10.56 -17.04 4.47
CA GLN A 63 11.42 -17.92 3.69
C GLN A 63 11.86 -19.15 4.49
N ALA A 64 12.27 -18.95 5.75
CA ALA A 64 12.63 -20.04 6.65
C ALA A 64 11.46 -20.99 6.95
N LEU A 65 10.23 -20.47 7.08
CA LEU A 65 9.01 -21.26 7.24
C LEU A 65 8.75 -22.18 6.04
N LEU A 66 8.91 -21.65 4.83
CA LEU A 66 8.63 -22.39 3.60
C LEU A 66 9.75 -23.36 3.24
N GLY A 67 11.03 -23.02 3.49
CA GLY A 67 12.18 -23.79 3.02
C GLY A 67 12.09 -24.05 1.52
N ASP A 68 12.37 -25.27 1.10
CA ASP A 68 12.28 -25.73 -0.30
C ASP A 68 10.91 -26.31 -0.68
N LYS A 69 9.91 -26.23 0.23
CA LYS A 69 8.61 -26.89 0.06
C LYS A 69 7.65 -26.12 -0.84
N SER A 70 7.82 -24.80 -0.96
CA SER A 70 6.94 -23.94 -1.73
C SER A 70 7.64 -22.64 -2.10
N SER A 71 7.34 -22.09 -3.27
CA SER A 71 7.84 -20.80 -3.70
C SER A 71 7.13 -19.66 -2.97
N LEU A 72 7.85 -18.56 -2.77
CA LEU A 72 7.33 -17.34 -2.16
C LEU A 72 6.98 -16.30 -3.22
N CYS A 73 5.72 -15.91 -3.33
CA CYS A 73 5.28 -14.72 -4.04
C CYS A 73 5.00 -13.58 -3.04
N ALA A 74 5.81 -12.53 -3.10
CA ALA A 74 5.60 -11.32 -2.31
C ALA A 74 4.49 -10.47 -2.96
N VAL A 75 3.36 -10.30 -2.29
CA VAL A 75 2.25 -9.46 -2.76
C VAL A 75 2.45 -8.04 -2.25
N LEU A 76 2.84 -7.13 -3.16
CA LEU A 76 3.21 -5.75 -2.86
C LEU A 76 2.19 -4.73 -3.42
N LYS A 77 0.94 -5.15 -3.62
CA LYS A 77 -0.15 -4.29 -4.10
C LYS A 77 -0.45 -3.13 -3.15
N GLY A 78 -1.12 -2.10 -3.67
CA GLY A 78 -1.51 -0.93 -2.87
C GLY A 78 -0.29 -0.15 -2.38
N ASP A 79 0.71 0.02 -3.28
CA ASP A 79 1.97 0.68 -2.98
C ASP A 79 2.68 0.01 -1.78
N ALA A 80 2.86 -1.33 -1.87
CA ALA A 80 3.38 -2.16 -0.80
C ALA A 80 2.59 -2.00 0.51
N TYR A 81 1.23 -2.06 0.43
CA TYR A 81 0.34 -1.85 1.57
C TYR A 81 0.56 -0.48 2.26
N GLY A 82 0.88 0.55 1.47
CA GLY A 82 1.19 1.89 1.94
C GLY A 82 2.63 2.11 2.42
N HIS A 83 3.48 1.09 2.32
CA HIS A 83 4.87 1.14 2.80
C HIS A 83 5.89 1.66 1.77
N ASP A 84 5.44 2.13 0.62
CA ASP A 84 6.24 2.56 -0.53
C ASP A 84 6.91 1.42 -1.29
N LEU A 85 6.36 1.12 -2.45
CA LEU A 85 6.86 0.07 -3.32
C LEU A 85 8.33 0.30 -3.72
N SER A 86 8.77 1.58 -3.78
CA SER A 86 10.15 1.94 -4.10
C SER A 86 11.12 1.66 -2.96
N LEU A 87 10.67 1.68 -1.71
CA LEU A 87 11.47 1.32 -0.54
C LEU A 87 11.48 -0.20 -0.31
N VAL A 88 10.34 -0.86 -0.56
CA VAL A 88 10.15 -2.29 -0.26
C VAL A 88 10.76 -3.19 -1.33
N THR A 89 10.62 -2.86 -2.62
CA THR A 89 11.08 -3.73 -3.73
C THR A 89 12.59 -4.03 -3.69
N PRO A 90 13.50 -3.07 -3.42
CA PRO A 90 14.93 -3.37 -3.28
C PRO A 90 15.23 -4.42 -2.20
N ILE A 91 14.53 -4.35 -1.07
CA ILE A 91 14.67 -5.30 0.04
C ILE A 91 14.22 -6.72 -0.38
N MET A 92 13.14 -6.83 -1.17
CA MET A 92 12.72 -8.11 -1.73
C MET A 92 13.76 -8.69 -2.69
N ILE A 93 14.38 -7.85 -3.52
CA ILE A 93 15.45 -8.26 -4.45
C ILE A 93 16.67 -8.76 -3.68
N GLU A 94 17.13 -8.03 -2.67
CA GLU A 94 18.27 -8.37 -1.83
C GLU A 94 18.05 -9.67 -1.05
N ASN A 95 16.82 -9.97 -0.67
CA ASN A 95 16.42 -11.22 -0.04
C ASN A 95 16.07 -12.34 -1.05
N ASN A 96 16.44 -12.20 -2.33
CA ASN A 96 16.25 -13.19 -3.39
C ASN A 96 14.80 -13.65 -3.57
N VAL A 97 13.80 -12.80 -3.38
CA VAL A 97 12.40 -13.10 -3.68
C VAL A 97 12.25 -13.28 -5.19
N GLN A 98 11.72 -14.43 -5.62
CA GLN A 98 11.63 -14.79 -7.03
C GLN A 98 10.33 -14.35 -7.71
N PHE A 99 9.26 -14.12 -6.94
CA PHE A 99 7.94 -13.75 -7.44
C PHE A 99 7.43 -12.52 -6.71
N ILE A 100 6.98 -11.52 -7.48
CA ILE A 100 6.27 -10.35 -6.94
C ILE A 100 4.87 -10.28 -7.56
N GLY A 101 3.86 -10.06 -6.72
CA GLY A 101 2.46 -9.87 -7.12
C GLY A 101 1.99 -8.45 -6.86
N VAL A 102 1.51 -7.75 -7.90
CA VAL A 102 0.98 -6.38 -7.82
C VAL A 102 -0.36 -6.28 -8.57
N THR A 103 -0.98 -5.10 -8.63
CA THR A 103 -2.35 -4.98 -9.20
C THR A 103 -2.48 -4.05 -10.38
N ASN A 104 -1.69 -3.00 -10.50
CA ASN A 104 -1.84 -1.98 -11.53
C ASN A 104 -0.55 -1.74 -12.32
N ASN A 105 -0.67 -1.05 -13.48
CA ASN A 105 0.46 -0.83 -14.37
C ASN A 105 1.55 0.05 -13.79
N GLN A 106 1.20 1.00 -12.92
CA GLN A 106 2.20 1.84 -12.24
C GLN A 106 3.07 0.98 -11.30
N GLU A 107 2.45 0.07 -10.55
CA GLU A 107 3.18 -0.86 -9.69
C GLU A 107 4.07 -1.81 -10.52
N LEU A 108 3.55 -2.37 -11.64
CA LEU A 108 4.37 -3.19 -12.56
C LEU A 108 5.59 -2.44 -13.07
N LYS A 109 5.39 -1.20 -13.53
CA LYS A 109 6.47 -0.33 -13.99
C LYS A 109 7.50 -0.09 -12.89
N THR A 110 7.04 0.31 -11.70
CA THR A 110 7.92 0.63 -10.57
C THR A 110 8.80 -0.57 -10.19
N VAL A 111 8.21 -1.77 -10.08
CA VAL A 111 8.96 -3.00 -9.75
C VAL A 111 10.04 -3.31 -10.81
N ARG A 112 9.73 -3.13 -12.10
CA ARG A 112 10.70 -3.35 -13.19
C ARG A 112 11.78 -2.28 -13.24
N ASP A 113 11.42 -1.01 -13.06
CA ASP A 113 12.37 0.11 -13.05
C ASP A 113 13.41 -0.01 -11.91
N LEU A 114 13.00 -0.59 -10.77
CA LEU A 114 13.87 -0.90 -9.64
C LEU A 114 14.77 -2.12 -9.86
N GLY A 115 14.68 -2.75 -11.02
CA GLY A 115 15.60 -3.80 -11.43
C GLY A 115 15.17 -5.23 -11.09
N PHE A 116 13.95 -5.45 -10.60
CA PHE A 116 13.46 -6.81 -10.35
C PHE A 116 13.43 -7.63 -11.64
N LYS A 117 14.12 -8.78 -11.67
CA LYS A 117 14.22 -9.69 -12.84
C LYS A 117 13.41 -10.97 -12.67
N GLY A 118 12.85 -11.19 -11.49
CA GLY A 118 12.02 -12.37 -11.23
C GLY A 118 10.66 -12.32 -11.93
N ARG A 119 9.81 -13.28 -11.62
CA ARG A 119 8.46 -13.39 -12.19
C ARG A 119 7.53 -12.33 -11.54
N LEU A 120 6.90 -11.54 -12.39
CA LEU A 120 6.02 -10.43 -11.97
C LEU A 120 4.58 -10.74 -12.37
N MET A 121 3.70 -10.84 -11.38
CA MET A 121 2.31 -11.26 -11.56
C MET A 121 1.35 -10.10 -11.32
N ARG A 122 0.32 -10.00 -12.16
CA ARG A 122 -0.87 -9.26 -11.78
C ARG A 122 -1.81 -10.16 -10.98
N VAL A 123 -2.21 -9.72 -9.78
CA VAL A 123 -3.05 -10.54 -8.89
C VAL A 123 -4.52 -10.10 -8.82
N ARG A 124 -4.99 -9.40 -9.85
CA ARG A 124 -6.41 -9.07 -10.12
C ARG A 124 -6.72 -9.10 -11.61
N ASN A 125 -8.00 -9.12 -11.96
CA ASN A 125 -8.41 -8.93 -13.34
C ASN A 125 -8.02 -7.52 -13.82
N ALA A 126 -7.59 -7.40 -15.09
CA ALA A 126 -7.22 -6.16 -15.73
C ALA A 126 -8.21 -5.79 -16.84
N THR A 127 -8.31 -4.51 -17.15
CA THR A 127 -8.98 -4.03 -18.35
C THR A 127 -8.14 -4.33 -19.60
N GLU A 128 -8.74 -4.29 -20.77
CA GLU A 128 -8.03 -4.51 -22.04
C GLU A 128 -6.87 -3.51 -22.21
N GLN A 129 -7.07 -2.25 -21.86
CA GLN A 129 -6.03 -1.22 -21.93
C GLN A 129 -4.87 -1.49 -20.95
N GLU A 130 -5.17 -1.92 -19.73
CA GLU A 130 -4.14 -2.31 -18.77
C GLU A 130 -3.32 -3.49 -19.27
N MET A 131 -3.97 -4.53 -19.82
CA MET A 131 -3.28 -5.70 -20.37
C MET A 131 -2.38 -5.31 -21.56
N ALA A 132 -2.87 -4.46 -22.47
CA ALA A 132 -2.09 -4.00 -23.63
C ALA A 132 -0.82 -3.25 -23.22
N GLN A 133 -0.92 -2.40 -22.19
CA GLN A 133 0.24 -1.66 -21.66
C GLN A 133 1.19 -2.55 -20.85
N ALA A 134 0.67 -3.58 -20.16
CA ALA A 134 1.47 -4.42 -19.27
C ALA A 134 2.43 -5.36 -20.02
N THR A 135 2.20 -5.62 -21.29
CA THR A 135 3.05 -6.50 -22.12
C THR A 135 4.51 -6.07 -22.21
N GLN A 136 4.82 -4.78 -21.93
CA GLN A 136 6.20 -4.26 -21.90
C GLN A 136 6.95 -4.61 -20.60
N TYR A 137 6.22 -5.06 -19.55
CA TYR A 137 6.80 -5.34 -18.23
C TYR A 137 7.00 -6.84 -17.97
N ASP A 138 6.86 -7.70 -18.99
CA ASP A 138 6.93 -9.16 -18.87
C ASP A 138 6.08 -9.68 -17.70
N THR A 139 4.80 -9.28 -17.71
CA THR A 139 3.84 -9.57 -16.67
C THR A 139 3.11 -10.88 -16.93
N GLU A 140 2.96 -11.70 -15.90
CA GLU A 140 2.06 -12.85 -15.90
C GLU A 140 0.66 -12.38 -15.51
N GLU A 141 -0.30 -12.51 -16.42
CA GLU A 141 -1.65 -11.96 -16.22
C GLU A 141 -2.58 -12.97 -15.55
N LEU A 142 -3.44 -12.48 -14.66
CA LEU A 142 -4.52 -13.26 -14.07
C LEU A 142 -5.72 -13.29 -15.03
N ILE A 143 -6.15 -14.48 -15.45
CA ILE A 143 -7.28 -14.68 -16.36
C ILE A 143 -8.40 -15.43 -15.63
N GLY A 144 -9.61 -14.85 -15.63
CA GLY A 144 -10.77 -15.39 -14.94
C GLY A 144 -11.94 -15.79 -15.84
N ASN A 145 -11.88 -15.56 -17.16
CA ASN A 145 -12.90 -15.97 -18.13
C ASN A 145 -12.37 -15.97 -19.57
N LEU A 146 -13.11 -16.63 -20.47
CA LEU A 146 -12.74 -16.78 -21.87
C LEU A 146 -12.68 -15.43 -22.63
N ALA A 147 -13.62 -14.52 -22.39
CA ALA A 147 -13.66 -13.24 -23.10
C ALA A 147 -12.39 -12.40 -22.83
N MET A 148 -11.93 -12.39 -21.58
CA MET A 148 -10.68 -11.73 -21.18
C MET A 148 -9.47 -12.40 -21.83
N ALA A 149 -9.43 -13.74 -21.85
CA ALA A 149 -8.37 -14.49 -22.51
C ALA A 149 -8.30 -14.20 -24.01
N GLN A 150 -9.44 -14.16 -24.71
CA GLN A 150 -9.49 -13.85 -26.14
C GLN A 150 -8.95 -12.44 -26.45
N ARG A 151 -9.30 -11.44 -25.61
CA ARG A 151 -8.76 -10.08 -25.76
C ARG A 151 -7.25 -10.05 -25.57
N LEU A 152 -6.74 -10.68 -24.52
CA LEU A 152 -5.30 -10.76 -24.27
C LEU A 152 -4.57 -11.50 -25.39
N ASN A 153 -5.16 -12.58 -25.91
CA ASN A 153 -4.61 -13.31 -27.05
C ASN A 153 -4.51 -12.44 -28.33
N ALA A 154 -5.54 -11.60 -28.59
CA ALA A 154 -5.51 -10.67 -29.72
C ALA A 154 -4.41 -9.61 -29.56
N ILE A 155 -4.25 -9.04 -28.36
CA ILE A 155 -3.17 -8.11 -28.02
C ILE A 155 -1.80 -8.77 -28.21
N ALA A 156 -1.62 -9.96 -27.66
CA ALA A 156 -0.38 -10.72 -27.75
C ALA A 156 0.00 -11.04 -29.20
N LYS A 157 -0.99 -11.39 -30.05
CA LYS A 157 -0.81 -11.61 -31.47
C LYS A 157 -0.31 -10.36 -32.19
N GLN A 158 -0.91 -9.20 -31.94
CA GLN A 158 -0.48 -7.93 -32.54
C GLN A 158 0.96 -7.56 -32.19
N GLN A 159 1.42 -7.99 -31.02
CA GLN A 159 2.76 -7.69 -30.49
C GLN A 159 3.76 -8.82 -30.74
N ASN A 160 3.34 -9.89 -31.39
CA ASN A 160 4.14 -11.10 -31.68
C ASN A 160 4.77 -11.69 -30.41
N LYS A 161 3.96 -11.78 -29.31
CA LYS A 161 4.37 -12.29 -28.00
C LYS A 161 3.55 -13.52 -27.60
N ILE A 162 4.12 -14.35 -26.73
CA ILE A 162 3.39 -15.35 -25.95
C ILE A 162 3.34 -14.83 -24.51
N ILE A 163 2.13 -14.65 -23.97
CA ILE A 163 1.95 -14.09 -22.63
C ILE A 163 1.66 -15.23 -21.65
N PRO A 164 2.45 -15.35 -20.57
CA PRO A 164 2.14 -16.29 -19.49
C PRO A 164 0.92 -15.81 -18.70
N ILE A 165 0.03 -16.76 -18.37
CA ILE A 165 -1.18 -16.47 -17.61
C ILE A 165 -1.36 -17.43 -16.44
N HIS A 166 -1.98 -16.91 -15.38
CA HIS A 166 -2.53 -17.71 -14.28
C HIS A 166 -4.03 -17.81 -14.42
N LEU A 167 -4.52 -19.03 -14.56
CA LEU A 167 -5.96 -19.29 -14.66
C LEU A 167 -6.58 -19.26 -13.26
N ALA A 168 -7.49 -18.32 -13.04
CA ALA A 168 -8.21 -18.21 -11.77
C ALA A 168 -9.41 -19.18 -11.76
N LEU A 169 -9.59 -19.89 -10.63
CA LEU A 169 -10.74 -20.74 -10.35
C LEU A 169 -11.56 -20.16 -9.19
N ASN A 170 -12.89 -20.21 -9.30
CA ASN A 170 -13.81 -19.79 -8.22
C ASN A 170 -14.09 -20.96 -7.24
N SER A 171 -13.05 -21.69 -6.84
CA SER A 171 -13.21 -22.92 -6.05
C SER A 171 -13.62 -22.69 -4.61
N ALA A 172 -13.32 -21.54 -4.03
CA ALA A 172 -13.70 -21.16 -2.66
C ALA A 172 -15.00 -20.33 -2.60
N GLY A 173 -15.66 -20.10 -3.74
CA GLY A 173 -16.94 -19.38 -3.79
C GLY A 173 -16.86 -17.86 -3.49
N MET A 174 -15.67 -17.26 -3.58
CA MET A 174 -15.52 -15.82 -3.40
C MET A 174 -16.25 -15.00 -4.47
N SER A 175 -16.45 -15.57 -5.66
CA SER A 175 -17.19 -14.99 -6.80
C SER A 175 -16.73 -13.59 -7.22
N ARG A 176 -15.45 -13.30 -6.98
CA ARG A 176 -14.79 -12.05 -7.36
C ARG A 176 -14.15 -12.14 -8.75
N ASN A 177 -13.57 -13.28 -9.06
CA ASN A 177 -12.96 -13.64 -10.33
C ASN A 177 -12.78 -15.17 -10.42
N GLY A 178 -12.58 -15.68 -11.63
CA GLY A 178 -12.25 -17.08 -11.86
C GLY A 178 -13.38 -17.90 -12.47
N LEU A 179 -12.97 -18.97 -13.15
CA LEU A 179 -13.86 -19.92 -13.79
C LEU A 179 -14.60 -20.74 -12.72
N GLU A 180 -15.91 -20.98 -12.95
CA GLU A 180 -16.72 -21.88 -12.14
C GLU A 180 -16.64 -23.29 -12.67
N VAL A 181 -15.57 -23.99 -12.26
CA VAL A 181 -15.24 -25.33 -12.80
C VAL A 181 -16.03 -26.47 -12.13
N SER A 182 -16.92 -26.19 -11.19
CA SER A 182 -17.90 -27.16 -10.70
C SER A 182 -18.95 -27.51 -11.77
N HIS A 183 -19.06 -26.72 -12.84
CA HIS A 183 -19.95 -26.91 -13.96
C HIS A 183 -19.19 -27.16 -15.26
N ALA A 184 -19.79 -27.94 -16.16
CA ALA A 184 -19.19 -28.26 -17.47
C ALA A 184 -18.86 -27.01 -18.30
N ALA A 185 -19.64 -25.93 -18.17
CA ALA A 185 -19.38 -24.67 -18.88
C ALA A 185 -18.02 -24.06 -18.51
N GLY A 186 -17.68 -24.00 -17.21
CA GLY A 186 -16.36 -23.46 -16.79
C GLY A 186 -15.18 -24.33 -17.22
N LEU A 187 -15.36 -25.66 -17.24
CA LEU A 187 -14.34 -26.56 -17.76
C LEU A 187 -14.16 -26.41 -19.29
N ASN A 188 -15.25 -26.18 -20.02
CA ASN A 188 -15.18 -25.88 -21.45
C ASN A 188 -14.49 -24.54 -21.72
N GLU A 189 -14.73 -23.50 -20.91
CA GLU A 189 -13.97 -22.25 -20.99
C GLU A 189 -12.47 -22.46 -20.75
N ALA A 190 -12.10 -23.25 -19.73
CA ALA A 190 -10.71 -23.56 -19.45
C ALA A 190 -10.03 -24.26 -20.65
N LYS A 191 -10.73 -25.19 -21.30
CA LYS A 191 -10.25 -25.84 -22.51
C LYS A 191 -10.03 -24.83 -23.65
N GLN A 192 -11.03 -23.99 -23.96
CA GLN A 192 -10.91 -22.98 -24.99
C GLN A 192 -9.80 -21.98 -24.73
N ILE A 193 -9.57 -21.59 -23.45
CA ILE A 193 -8.45 -20.73 -23.07
C ILE A 193 -7.12 -21.41 -23.36
N SER A 194 -6.99 -22.71 -23.08
CA SER A 194 -5.74 -23.45 -23.33
C SER A 194 -5.39 -23.60 -24.83
N GLU A 195 -6.38 -23.46 -25.70
CA GLU A 195 -6.24 -23.54 -27.18
C GLU A 195 -5.83 -22.18 -27.81
N LEU A 196 -5.76 -21.09 -27.03
CA LEU A 196 -5.38 -19.76 -27.52
C LEU A 196 -3.86 -19.68 -27.75
N PRO A 197 -3.38 -19.52 -29.03
CA PRO A 197 -2.00 -19.79 -29.37
C PRO A 197 -0.97 -18.78 -28.82
N GLN A 198 -1.41 -17.60 -28.40
CA GLN A 198 -0.53 -16.56 -27.88
C GLN A 198 -0.55 -16.48 -26.33
N LEU A 199 -1.24 -17.43 -25.68
CA LEU A 199 -1.28 -17.53 -24.23
C LEU A 199 -0.65 -18.84 -23.76
N LYS A 200 0.09 -18.77 -22.65
CA LYS A 200 0.64 -19.96 -22.00
C LYS A 200 0.15 -20.01 -20.55
N ILE A 201 -0.66 -21.01 -20.21
CA ILE A 201 -1.06 -21.23 -18.82
C ILE A 201 0.18 -21.72 -18.04
N VAL A 202 0.68 -20.91 -17.10
CA VAL A 202 1.84 -21.20 -16.25
C VAL A 202 1.44 -21.40 -14.80
N GLY A 203 0.18 -21.14 -14.46
CA GLY A 203 -0.35 -21.34 -13.11
C GLY A 203 -1.86 -21.50 -13.09
N ILE A 204 -2.36 -22.16 -12.05
CA ILE A 204 -3.77 -22.27 -11.71
C ILE A 204 -3.91 -21.78 -10.27
N MET A 205 -4.85 -20.86 -10.01
CA MET A 205 -4.98 -20.25 -8.71
C MET A 205 -6.41 -20.10 -8.24
N SER A 206 -6.56 -19.95 -6.93
CA SER A 206 -7.78 -19.45 -6.28
C SER A 206 -7.40 -18.54 -5.10
N HIS A 207 -8.39 -18.12 -4.30
CA HIS A 207 -8.16 -17.32 -3.10
C HIS A 207 -9.21 -17.68 -2.04
N TYR A 208 -8.80 -17.70 -0.77
CA TYR A 208 -9.70 -17.97 0.34
C TYR A 208 -10.42 -16.69 0.77
N PRO A 209 -11.75 -16.76 0.98
CA PRO A 209 -12.55 -15.60 1.38
C PRO A 209 -12.50 -15.29 2.88
N GLU A 210 -12.07 -16.24 3.71
CA GLU A 210 -12.12 -16.13 5.17
C GLU A 210 -10.89 -16.74 5.85
N GLU A 211 -10.73 -16.43 7.14
CA GLU A 211 -9.63 -16.85 7.99
C GLU A 211 -10.11 -17.91 8.99
N ASP A 212 -10.57 -19.04 8.45
CA ASP A 212 -11.01 -20.24 9.20
C ASP A 212 -10.34 -21.48 8.65
N GLU A 213 -9.55 -22.17 9.47
CA GLU A 213 -8.76 -23.34 9.05
C GLU A 213 -9.62 -24.48 8.51
N ALA A 214 -10.77 -24.76 9.15
CA ALA A 214 -11.62 -25.86 8.74
C ALA A 214 -12.25 -25.58 7.37
N GLN A 215 -12.66 -24.34 7.13
CA GLN A 215 -13.20 -23.92 5.85
C GLN A 215 -12.10 -23.88 4.77
N ILE A 216 -10.91 -23.39 5.10
CA ILE A 216 -9.75 -23.38 4.19
C ILE A 216 -9.42 -24.81 3.72
N ARG A 217 -9.43 -25.82 4.61
CA ARG A 217 -9.21 -27.23 4.22
C ARG A 217 -10.28 -27.76 3.28
N LYS A 218 -11.55 -27.41 3.49
CA LYS A 218 -12.66 -27.76 2.56
C LYS A 218 -12.45 -27.11 1.19
N ASP A 219 -12.08 -25.84 1.16
CA ASP A 219 -11.90 -25.10 -0.09
C ASP A 219 -10.61 -25.50 -0.81
N LEU A 220 -9.57 -25.91 -0.08
CA LEU A 220 -8.39 -26.54 -0.65
C LEU A 220 -8.73 -27.85 -1.38
N ALA A 221 -9.59 -28.68 -0.79
CA ALA A 221 -10.04 -29.91 -1.45
C ALA A 221 -10.81 -29.63 -2.75
N LYS A 222 -11.68 -28.60 -2.76
CA LYS A 222 -12.38 -28.13 -3.97
C LYS A 222 -11.39 -27.60 -5.02
N PHE A 223 -10.40 -26.80 -4.59
CA PHE A 223 -9.36 -26.27 -5.48
C PHE A 223 -8.54 -27.37 -6.13
N LYS A 224 -8.06 -28.34 -5.34
CA LYS A 224 -7.32 -29.51 -5.87
C LYS A 224 -8.15 -30.29 -6.88
N LYS A 225 -9.41 -30.57 -6.58
CA LYS A 225 -10.34 -31.26 -7.49
C LYS A 225 -10.55 -30.45 -8.78
N GLY A 226 -10.86 -29.16 -8.67
CA GLY A 226 -11.07 -28.29 -9.83
C GLY A 226 -9.82 -28.16 -10.72
N SER A 227 -8.64 -28.02 -10.10
CA SER A 227 -7.37 -28.00 -10.83
C SER A 227 -7.10 -29.30 -11.59
N GLN A 228 -7.36 -30.46 -10.97
CA GLN A 228 -7.25 -31.77 -11.65
C GLN A 228 -8.18 -31.86 -12.87
N GLN A 229 -9.43 -31.39 -12.73
CA GLN A 229 -10.39 -31.37 -13.84
C GLN A 229 -9.94 -30.45 -14.97
N VAL A 230 -9.40 -29.27 -14.65
CA VAL A 230 -8.81 -28.33 -15.64
C VAL A 230 -7.66 -28.99 -16.37
N LEU A 231 -6.70 -29.60 -15.66
CA LEU A 231 -5.57 -30.31 -16.29
C LEU A 231 -6.06 -31.45 -17.22
N ALA A 232 -7.08 -32.19 -16.80
CA ALA A 232 -7.65 -33.28 -17.62
C ALA A 232 -8.27 -32.78 -18.93
N VAL A 233 -9.02 -31.66 -18.92
CA VAL A 233 -9.69 -31.15 -20.13
C VAL A 233 -8.76 -30.35 -21.05
N THR A 234 -7.68 -29.77 -20.52
CA THR A 234 -6.71 -28.99 -21.28
C THR A 234 -5.54 -29.83 -21.80
N GLY A 235 -5.29 -31.01 -21.23
CA GLY A 235 -4.13 -31.85 -21.55
C GLY A 235 -2.78 -31.28 -21.06
N ILE A 236 -2.79 -30.20 -20.25
CA ILE A 236 -1.58 -29.61 -19.68
C ILE A 236 -1.04 -30.55 -18.59
N LYS A 237 0.26 -30.80 -18.63
CA LYS A 237 0.90 -31.63 -17.63
C LYS A 237 0.99 -30.91 -16.27
N ARG A 238 0.88 -31.64 -15.17
CA ARG A 238 0.92 -31.10 -13.81
C ARG A 238 2.23 -30.35 -13.52
N GLU A 239 3.34 -30.86 -14.04
CA GLU A 239 4.68 -30.29 -13.87
C GLU A 239 4.90 -28.95 -14.61
N ASP A 240 4.06 -28.64 -15.60
CA ASP A 240 4.18 -27.41 -16.40
C ASP A 240 3.46 -26.21 -15.79
N VAL A 241 2.70 -26.39 -14.71
CA VAL A 241 1.92 -25.32 -14.07
C VAL A 241 2.10 -25.28 -12.56
N MET A 242 2.09 -24.09 -12.00
CA MET A 242 2.10 -23.86 -10.56
C MET A 242 0.67 -23.80 -10.00
N LEU A 243 0.38 -24.61 -8.99
CA LEU A 243 -0.86 -24.50 -8.22
C LEU A 243 -0.62 -23.60 -7.00
N HIS A 244 -1.44 -22.59 -6.83
CA HIS A 244 -1.28 -21.67 -5.71
C HIS A 244 -2.61 -21.08 -5.22
N VAL A 245 -2.85 -21.14 -3.90
CA VAL A 245 -4.11 -20.67 -3.30
C VAL A 245 -3.87 -19.95 -1.96
N ALA A 246 -2.83 -20.30 -1.20
CA ALA A 246 -2.58 -19.78 0.13
C ALA A 246 -2.32 -18.27 0.14
N ASN A 247 -3.08 -17.54 0.96
CA ASN A 247 -2.82 -16.17 1.40
C ASN A 247 -1.95 -16.18 2.69
N THR A 248 -1.77 -15.03 3.33
CA THR A 248 -1.00 -14.91 4.58
C THR A 248 -1.52 -15.85 5.66
N TYR A 249 -2.82 -15.81 5.98
CA TYR A 249 -3.41 -16.63 7.03
C TYR A 249 -3.22 -18.13 6.77
N ALA A 250 -3.61 -18.59 5.58
CA ALA A 250 -3.47 -19.99 5.20
C ALA A 250 -2.01 -20.47 5.16
N THR A 251 -1.07 -19.57 4.83
CA THR A 251 0.36 -19.90 4.84
C THR A 251 0.85 -20.25 6.25
N ILE A 252 0.35 -19.55 7.27
CA ILE A 252 0.74 -19.78 8.66
C ILE A 252 0.01 -20.98 9.25
N THR A 253 -1.31 -21.10 9.03
CA THR A 253 -2.19 -21.99 9.79
C THR A 253 -2.50 -23.32 9.10
N VAL A 254 -2.38 -23.39 7.75
CA VAL A 254 -2.74 -24.57 6.94
C VAL A 254 -1.61 -24.92 5.96
N PRO A 255 -0.47 -25.50 6.43
CA PRO A 255 0.70 -25.81 5.59
C PRO A 255 0.39 -26.67 4.36
N GLU A 256 -0.61 -27.55 4.41
CA GLU A 256 -1.04 -28.35 3.28
C GLU A 256 -1.63 -27.53 2.10
N SER A 257 -1.89 -26.22 2.32
CA SER A 257 -2.36 -25.28 1.30
C SER A 257 -1.25 -24.58 0.53
N TRP A 258 0.02 -24.74 0.92
CA TRP A 258 1.14 -24.06 0.27
C TRP A 258 1.26 -24.42 -1.21
N LEU A 259 1.09 -25.71 -1.53
CA LEU A 259 1.23 -26.25 -2.88
C LEU A 259 2.58 -25.81 -3.52
N ASP A 260 2.57 -25.32 -4.76
CA ASP A 260 3.80 -24.92 -5.44
C ASP A 260 4.24 -23.50 -5.07
N MET A 261 3.31 -22.64 -4.66
CA MET A 261 3.61 -21.25 -4.30
C MET A 261 2.58 -20.67 -3.32
N VAL A 262 3.06 -19.93 -2.32
CA VAL A 262 2.23 -19.08 -1.46
C VAL A 262 2.26 -17.63 -1.93
N ARG A 263 1.19 -16.87 -1.66
CA ARG A 263 1.08 -15.45 -2.00
C ARG A 263 0.76 -14.65 -0.74
N VAL A 264 1.79 -14.16 -0.10
CA VAL A 264 1.70 -13.44 1.17
C VAL A 264 1.93 -11.95 0.97
N GLY A 265 1.23 -11.13 1.75
CA GLY A 265 1.30 -9.67 1.70
C GLY A 265 1.41 -9.09 3.11
N GLY A 266 0.33 -9.03 3.86
CA GLY A 266 0.26 -8.41 5.20
C GLY A 266 1.35 -8.86 6.16
N ILE A 267 1.73 -10.13 6.12
CA ILE A 267 2.76 -10.71 6.98
C ILE A 267 4.10 -9.97 6.91
N PHE A 268 4.48 -9.44 5.75
CA PHE A 268 5.74 -8.69 5.61
C PHE A 268 5.74 -7.41 6.42
N TYR A 269 4.57 -6.87 6.70
CA TYR A 269 4.38 -5.63 7.46
C TYR A 269 3.96 -5.88 8.91
N GLY A 270 3.98 -7.17 9.35
CA GLY A 270 3.49 -7.58 10.65
C GLY A 270 1.96 -7.50 10.77
N ASP A 271 1.25 -7.43 9.63
CA ASP A 271 -0.20 -7.34 9.56
C ASP A 271 -0.81 -8.72 9.32
N THR A 272 -1.07 -9.44 10.40
CA THR A 272 -1.71 -10.77 10.41
C THR A 272 -2.28 -11.07 11.78
N VAL A 273 -3.47 -11.67 11.81
CA VAL A 273 -4.11 -12.15 13.03
C VAL A 273 -3.68 -13.58 13.40
N ALA A 274 -2.95 -14.26 12.51
CA ALA A 274 -2.57 -15.66 12.72
C ALA A 274 -1.48 -15.83 13.80
N THR A 275 -0.64 -14.81 14.02
CA THR A 275 0.46 -14.83 15.00
C THR A 275 1.02 -13.43 15.22
N ASN A 276 1.56 -13.19 16.42
CA ASN A 276 2.28 -11.94 16.77
C ASN A 276 3.79 -12.04 16.55
N ASP A 277 4.27 -13.07 15.87
CA ASP A 277 5.69 -13.36 15.68
C ASP A 277 6.38 -12.46 14.64
N TYR A 278 5.63 -11.67 13.89
CA TYR A 278 6.13 -10.77 12.87
C TYR A 278 6.16 -9.33 13.36
N LYS A 279 7.18 -8.59 12.95
CA LYS A 279 7.42 -7.22 13.42
C LYS A 279 6.57 -6.22 12.63
N ARG A 280 5.96 -5.26 13.32
CA ARG A 280 5.38 -4.08 12.68
C ARG A 280 6.50 -3.28 12.01
N VAL A 281 6.23 -2.81 10.80
CA VAL A 281 7.23 -2.14 9.94
C VAL A 281 7.02 -0.63 9.92
N MET A 282 5.78 -0.17 10.02
CA MET A 282 5.38 1.23 9.91
C MET A 282 5.31 1.92 11.27
N THR A 283 5.74 3.20 11.33
CA THR A 283 5.48 4.12 12.44
C THR A 283 5.05 5.47 11.89
N LEU A 284 3.90 6.01 12.32
CA LEU A 284 3.40 7.34 11.94
C LEU A 284 3.83 8.38 12.96
N LYS A 285 4.59 9.38 12.53
CA LYS A 285 5.21 10.39 13.38
C LYS A 285 4.88 11.82 12.98
N SER A 286 5.03 12.73 13.95
CA SER A 286 5.01 14.18 13.79
C SER A 286 5.86 14.84 14.88
N ASN A 287 5.82 16.17 14.96
CA ASN A 287 6.42 16.94 16.06
C ASN A 287 5.40 17.89 16.68
N ILE A 288 5.62 18.28 17.93
CA ILE A 288 4.84 19.34 18.57
C ILE A 288 5.12 20.69 17.92
N ALA A 289 4.09 21.38 17.44
CA ALA A 289 4.21 22.74 16.89
C ALA A 289 4.16 23.82 17.96
N ALA A 290 3.30 23.65 18.96
CA ALA A 290 3.13 24.62 20.05
C ALA A 290 2.61 23.94 21.33
N VAL A 291 2.91 24.53 22.49
CA VAL A 291 2.41 24.13 23.79
C VAL A 291 1.81 25.35 24.49
N ASN A 292 0.55 25.26 24.90
CA ASN A 292 -0.17 26.36 25.53
C ASN A 292 -0.96 25.93 26.75
N HIS A 293 -1.15 26.88 27.71
CA HIS A 293 -1.93 26.71 28.90
C HIS A 293 -3.34 27.25 28.70
N TYR A 294 -4.34 26.49 29.10
CA TYR A 294 -5.74 26.87 29.00
C TYR A 294 -6.46 26.61 30.33
N PRO A 295 -7.29 27.57 30.81
CA PRO A 295 -8.02 27.39 32.03
C PRO A 295 -9.15 26.36 31.90
N LYS A 296 -9.51 25.78 33.07
CA LYS A 296 -10.72 24.96 33.21
C LYS A 296 -11.94 25.66 32.59
N GLY A 297 -12.77 24.90 31.90
CA GLY A 297 -13.98 25.38 31.22
C GLY A 297 -13.77 25.85 29.81
N ASN A 298 -12.53 26.03 29.32
CA ASN A 298 -12.27 26.26 27.90
C ASN A 298 -12.65 25.01 27.09
N THR A 299 -13.06 25.23 25.84
CA THR A 299 -13.42 24.15 24.92
C THR A 299 -12.31 23.91 23.88
N VAL A 300 -12.21 22.69 23.38
CA VAL A 300 -11.20 22.28 22.42
C VAL A 300 -11.82 21.92 21.07
N GLY A 301 -11.26 22.49 19.99
CA GLY A 301 -11.59 22.18 18.62
C GLY A 301 -12.97 22.65 18.14
N TYR A 302 -13.32 22.25 16.92
CA TYR A 302 -14.61 22.57 16.28
C TYR A 302 -15.78 21.98 17.06
N ASP A 303 -16.92 22.67 17.01
CA ASP A 303 -18.20 22.33 17.66
C ASP A 303 -18.10 22.19 19.18
N ARG A 304 -16.96 22.59 19.78
CA ARG A 304 -16.75 22.56 21.24
C ARG A 304 -17.04 21.20 21.87
N THR A 305 -16.61 20.12 21.21
CA THR A 305 -16.97 18.74 21.62
C THR A 305 -16.24 18.25 22.86
N TYR A 306 -15.25 19.00 23.34
CA TYR A 306 -14.56 18.74 24.60
C TYR A 306 -14.46 20.02 25.42
N THR A 307 -14.74 19.92 26.72
CA THR A 307 -14.55 21.00 27.69
C THR A 307 -13.51 20.58 28.73
N LEU A 308 -12.48 21.41 28.93
CA LEU A 308 -11.41 21.16 29.90
C LEU A 308 -11.97 21.05 31.33
N LYS A 309 -11.68 19.93 31.98
CA LYS A 309 -12.17 19.63 33.34
C LYS A 309 -11.28 20.23 34.44
N ARG A 310 -10.07 20.65 34.09
CA ARG A 310 -9.04 21.30 34.91
C ARG A 310 -8.26 22.32 34.06
N ASP A 311 -7.44 23.14 34.73
CA ASP A 311 -6.41 23.90 34.03
C ASP A 311 -5.49 22.90 33.31
N SER A 312 -5.27 23.08 32.02
CA SER A 312 -4.64 22.08 31.17
C SER A 312 -3.55 22.68 30.30
N VAL A 313 -2.53 21.89 30.04
CA VAL A 313 -1.49 22.16 29.05
C VAL A 313 -1.79 21.32 27.81
N LEU A 314 -2.00 21.99 26.70
CA LEU A 314 -2.31 21.32 25.43
C LEU A 314 -1.19 21.53 24.44
N ALA A 315 -0.79 20.43 23.77
CA ALA A 315 0.11 20.48 22.63
C ALA A 315 -0.69 20.48 21.33
N ASN A 316 -0.27 21.36 20.41
CA ASN A 316 -0.78 21.45 19.03
C ASN A 316 0.13 20.63 18.15
N ILE A 317 -0.43 19.65 17.43
CA ILE A 317 0.31 18.78 16.51
C ILE A 317 -0.16 19.08 15.09
N PRO A 318 0.75 19.37 14.13
CA PRO A 318 0.41 19.72 12.76
C PRO A 318 0.06 18.49 11.91
N VAL A 319 -0.89 17.69 12.37
CA VAL A 319 -1.43 16.48 11.73
C VAL A 319 -2.95 16.55 11.79
N GLY A 320 -3.62 16.23 10.69
CA GLY A 320 -5.06 16.18 10.67
C GLY A 320 -5.60 15.20 9.62
N TYR A 321 -6.88 15.37 9.22
CA TYR A 321 -7.46 14.42 8.29
C TYR A 321 -6.89 14.56 6.85
N ALA A 322 -6.23 15.67 6.51
CA ALA A 322 -5.48 15.80 5.26
C ALA A 322 -4.23 14.91 5.24
N ASP A 323 -3.69 14.58 6.41
CA ASP A 323 -2.54 13.70 6.62
C ASP A 323 -2.99 12.25 6.92
N GLY A 324 -4.29 11.94 6.73
CA GLY A 324 -4.85 10.62 6.98
C GLY A 324 -5.26 10.32 8.42
N TYR A 325 -5.05 11.27 9.38
CA TYR A 325 -5.53 11.11 10.75
C TYR A 325 -7.01 11.48 10.82
N ARG A 326 -7.86 10.48 10.61
CA ARG A 326 -9.32 10.65 10.36
C ARG A 326 -10.04 11.29 11.52
N ARG A 327 -11.18 11.97 11.23
CA ARG A 327 -12.02 12.61 12.25
C ARG A 327 -12.64 11.65 13.27
N VAL A 328 -12.66 10.36 12.99
CA VAL A 328 -13.13 9.32 13.91
C VAL A 328 -12.27 9.24 15.17
N PHE A 329 -11.00 9.61 15.10
CA PHE A 329 -10.10 9.69 16.26
C PHE A 329 -10.37 10.89 17.19
N SER A 330 -11.33 11.75 16.90
CA SER A 330 -11.69 12.91 17.73
C SER A 330 -12.16 12.45 19.12
N ASN A 331 -11.53 12.94 20.18
CA ASN A 331 -11.82 12.60 21.59
C ASN A 331 -11.61 11.11 21.99
N THR A 332 -11.18 10.26 21.10
CA THR A 332 -11.00 8.82 21.33
C THR A 332 -9.60 8.32 21.01
N GLY A 333 -8.89 9.00 20.09
CA GLY A 333 -7.53 8.64 19.73
C GLY A 333 -6.52 9.05 20.78
N HIS A 334 -5.32 8.47 20.63
CA HIS A 334 -4.16 8.76 21.48
C HIS A 334 -2.94 9.13 20.62
N ALA A 335 -1.95 9.70 21.27
CA ALA A 335 -0.60 9.88 20.74
C ALA A 335 0.43 9.49 21.81
N LEU A 336 1.66 9.21 21.41
CA LEU A 336 2.77 8.99 22.34
C LEU A 336 3.68 10.22 22.31
N ILE A 337 4.03 10.72 23.49
CA ILE A 337 5.01 11.79 23.68
C ILE A 337 5.89 11.41 24.86
N ASN A 338 7.22 11.46 24.67
CA ASN A 338 8.18 11.06 25.70
C ASN A 338 7.93 9.66 26.30
N GLY A 339 7.48 8.71 25.45
CA GLY A 339 7.17 7.33 25.86
C GLY A 339 5.90 7.20 26.72
N GLN A 340 5.02 8.19 26.73
CA GLN A 340 3.77 8.19 27.47
C GLN A 340 2.59 8.43 26.55
N THR A 341 1.48 7.73 26.82
CA THR A 341 0.23 7.87 26.06
C THR A 341 -0.53 9.13 26.53
N VAL A 342 -0.92 9.97 25.58
CA VAL A 342 -1.70 11.18 25.80
C VAL A 342 -2.97 11.18 24.95
N PRO A 343 -4.12 11.67 25.47
CA PRO A 343 -5.38 11.64 24.73
C PRO A 343 -5.47 12.78 23.72
N VAL A 344 -6.12 12.50 22.60
CA VAL A 344 -6.57 13.49 21.61
C VAL A 344 -7.83 14.16 22.14
N LEU A 345 -7.82 15.49 22.22
CA LEU A 345 -8.95 16.29 22.70
C LEU A 345 -9.58 17.12 21.58
N GLY A 346 -10.90 17.13 21.56
CA GLY A 346 -11.68 17.87 20.57
C GLY A 346 -11.71 17.19 19.21
N LYS A 347 -12.34 17.84 18.22
CA LYS A 347 -12.41 17.33 16.85
C LYS A 347 -11.09 17.50 16.12
N THR A 348 -10.63 16.42 15.49
CA THR A 348 -9.53 16.46 14.50
C THR A 348 -9.86 17.44 13.38
N SER A 349 -8.99 18.42 13.17
CA SER A 349 -9.10 19.42 12.09
C SER A 349 -8.45 18.91 10.81
N MET A 350 -8.47 19.72 9.75
CA MET A 350 -7.83 19.36 8.49
C MET A 350 -6.33 19.08 8.66
N ASN A 351 -5.63 19.94 9.41
CA ASN A 351 -4.17 19.92 9.55
C ASN A 351 -3.70 20.03 11.01
N THR A 352 -4.59 19.79 11.99
CA THR A 352 -4.26 20.00 13.41
C THR A 352 -5.01 19.05 14.32
N VAL A 353 -4.27 18.47 15.28
CA VAL A 353 -4.78 17.70 16.41
C VAL A 353 -4.30 18.34 17.71
N MET A 354 -5.14 18.36 18.73
CA MET A 354 -4.80 18.79 20.07
C MET A 354 -4.69 17.58 21.00
N VAL A 355 -3.63 17.52 21.78
CA VAL A 355 -3.41 16.46 22.78
C VAL A 355 -3.19 17.08 24.17
N ASP A 356 -3.67 16.39 25.21
CA ASP A 356 -3.49 16.81 26.61
C ASP A 356 -2.14 16.33 27.13
N VAL A 357 -1.24 17.26 27.41
CA VAL A 357 0.10 17.01 27.93
C VAL A 357 0.27 17.53 29.39
N THR A 358 -0.83 17.82 30.08
CA THR A 358 -0.83 18.41 31.39
C THR A 358 0.02 17.64 32.42
N ASP A 359 -0.02 16.30 32.34
CA ASP A 359 0.66 15.42 33.29
C ASP A 359 2.09 15.03 32.86
N LEU A 360 2.52 15.49 31.67
CA LEU A 360 3.87 15.24 31.19
C LEU A 360 4.87 16.26 31.76
N LYS A 361 6.08 15.78 32.03
CA LYS A 361 7.20 16.63 32.41
C LYS A 361 7.96 17.05 31.15
N GLN A 362 8.32 18.34 31.08
CA GLN A 362 9.23 18.89 30.05
C GLN A 362 8.76 18.55 28.61
N VAL A 363 7.63 19.12 28.20
CA VAL A 363 7.14 19.05 26.81
C VAL A 363 7.41 20.37 26.11
N SER A 364 8.00 20.32 24.91
CA SER A 364 8.42 21.48 24.15
C SER A 364 8.05 21.37 22.68
N PRO A 365 7.87 22.49 21.97
CA PRO A 365 7.83 22.48 20.51
C PRO A 365 9.05 21.77 19.93
N GLY A 366 8.83 20.91 18.92
CA GLY A 366 9.87 20.09 18.32
C GLY A 366 9.96 18.66 18.88
N ASP A 367 9.38 18.38 20.05
CA ASP A 367 9.35 17.02 20.59
C ASP A 367 8.58 16.08 19.66
N GLU A 368 9.08 14.85 19.52
CA GLU A 368 8.49 13.81 18.67
C GLU A 368 7.14 13.34 19.22
N VAL A 369 6.21 13.16 18.30
CA VAL A 369 4.87 12.60 18.55
C VAL A 369 4.67 11.37 17.70
N VAL A 370 4.22 10.26 18.28
CA VAL A 370 3.88 9.03 17.55
C VAL A 370 2.36 8.83 17.59
N PHE A 371 1.74 8.68 16.41
CA PHE A 371 0.31 8.39 16.27
C PHE A 371 0.01 6.91 15.97
N PHE A 372 1.03 6.17 15.57
CA PHE A 372 0.98 4.71 15.38
C PHE A 372 2.38 4.12 15.53
N GLY A 373 2.50 3.01 16.25
CA GLY A 373 3.76 2.33 16.52
C GLY A 373 4.30 2.59 17.93
N LYS A 374 5.61 2.48 18.12
CA LYS A 374 6.25 2.51 19.43
C LYS A 374 7.03 3.79 19.69
N GLN A 375 7.02 4.22 20.95
CA GLN A 375 7.94 5.21 21.50
C GLN A 375 8.35 4.78 22.92
N GLY A 376 9.60 4.38 23.09
CA GLY A 376 10.05 3.74 24.33
C GLY A 376 9.30 2.42 24.59
N ASN A 377 8.66 2.34 25.77
CA ASN A 377 7.86 1.16 26.15
C ASN A 377 6.37 1.29 25.84
N ALA A 378 5.93 2.46 25.36
CA ALA A 378 4.54 2.67 24.96
C ALA A 378 4.32 2.35 23.50
N GLU A 379 3.10 1.92 23.16
CA GLU A 379 2.72 1.53 21.79
C GLU A 379 1.26 1.93 21.53
N ILE A 380 0.99 2.46 20.33
CA ILE A 380 -0.35 2.52 19.75
C ILE A 380 -0.43 1.40 18.74
N THR A 381 -1.30 0.44 18.99
CA THR A 381 -1.37 -0.82 18.23
C THR A 381 -2.31 -0.75 17.03
N ALA A 382 -2.22 -1.74 16.14
CA ALA A 382 -3.16 -1.87 15.02
C ALA A 382 -4.58 -2.14 15.52
N GLU A 383 -4.73 -2.96 16.55
CA GLU A 383 -6.00 -3.28 17.18
C GLU A 383 -6.67 -2.02 17.73
N GLU A 384 -5.92 -1.13 18.43
CA GLU A 384 -6.46 0.16 18.88
C GLU A 384 -6.93 1.03 17.71
N VAL A 385 -6.16 1.07 16.63
CA VAL A 385 -6.52 1.82 15.43
C VAL A 385 -7.77 1.24 14.76
N GLU A 386 -7.89 -0.07 14.66
CA GLU A 386 -9.08 -0.75 14.12
C GLU A 386 -10.32 -0.52 14.97
N ASP A 387 -10.20 -0.68 16.29
CA ASP A 387 -11.30 -0.48 17.25
C ASP A 387 -11.87 0.94 17.16
N ILE A 388 -11.00 1.95 17.08
CA ILE A 388 -11.43 3.36 17.02
C ILE A 388 -11.94 3.71 15.62
N SER A 389 -11.25 3.24 14.56
CA SER A 389 -11.55 3.67 13.19
C SER A 389 -12.69 2.89 12.55
N GLY A 390 -12.97 1.68 13.00
CA GLY A 390 -13.87 0.72 12.36
C GLY A 390 -13.38 0.26 10.99
N ALA A 391 -12.11 0.47 10.67
CA ALA A 391 -11.48 0.10 9.40
C ALA A 391 -10.37 -0.93 9.66
N LEU A 392 -10.09 -1.80 8.69
CA LEU A 392 -8.93 -2.69 8.76
C LEU A 392 -7.64 -1.89 8.84
N PHE A 393 -6.65 -2.37 9.60
CA PHE A 393 -5.35 -1.70 9.71
C PHE A 393 -4.70 -1.47 8.33
N THR A 394 -4.77 -2.46 7.43
CA THR A 394 -4.30 -2.29 6.05
C THR A 394 -4.93 -1.09 5.34
N GLU A 395 -6.23 -0.78 5.57
CA GLU A 395 -6.89 0.39 4.99
C GLU A 395 -6.27 1.69 5.52
N MET A 396 -6.01 1.72 6.83
CA MET A 396 -5.36 2.88 7.47
C MET A 396 -3.91 3.05 7.02
N SER A 397 -3.13 1.97 6.92
CA SER A 397 -1.73 2.04 6.48
C SER A 397 -1.60 2.54 5.03
N ILE A 398 -2.50 2.12 4.12
CA ILE A 398 -2.55 2.63 2.75
C ILE A 398 -2.92 4.12 2.73
N LEU A 399 -3.90 4.53 3.53
CA LEU A 399 -4.30 5.94 3.64
C LEU A 399 -3.15 6.82 4.14
N TRP A 400 -2.48 6.41 5.22
CA TRP A 400 -1.32 7.13 5.76
C TRP A 400 -0.15 7.16 4.77
N GLY A 401 0.14 6.03 4.09
CA GLY A 401 1.17 5.97 3.06
C GLY A 401 0.91 6.89 1.87
N ALA A 402 -0.37 7.08 1.50
CA ALA A 402 -0.75 7.97 0.40
C ALA A 402 -0.69 9.46 0.77
N THR A 403 -0.74 9.81 2.06
CA THR A 403 -0.85 11.19 2.55
C THR A 403 0.41 11.71 3.25
N ASN A 404 1.37 10.84 3.55
CA ASN A 404 2.61 11.21 4.24
C ASN A 404 3.85 10.79 3.47
N LYS A 405 4.96 11.52 3.66
CA LYS A 405 6.26 11.08 3.18
C LYS A 405 6.70 9.84 3.95
N ARG A 406 7.21 8.86 3.21
CA ARG A 406 7.78 7.64 3.78
C ARG A 406 9.30 7.70 3.73
N VAL A 407 9.94 7.27 4.81
CA VAL A 407 11.40 7.23 4.95
C VAL A 407 11.82 5.87 5.47
N LEU A 408 12.84 5.29 4.85
CA LEU A 408 13.43 4.05 5.31
C LEU A 408 14.32 4.34 6.52
N VAL A 409 14.13 3.57 7.60
CA VAL A 409 14.98 3.59 8.80
C VAL A 409 15.45 2.18 9.12
N ASP A 410 16.41 2.04 10.01
CA ASP A 410 17.00 0.75 10.42
C ASP A 410 16.04 -0.22 11.17
#